data_db92f7a05099043f96b9c2c064e57826
#
_entry.id   db92f7a05099043f96b9c2c064e57826
#
_cell.length_a   1.000
_cell.length_b   1.000
_cell.length_c   1.000
_cell.angle_alpha   90.00
_cell.angle_beta   90.00
_cell.angle_gamma   90.00
#
_symmetry.space_group_name_H-M   'P 1'
#
loop_
_entity.id
_entity.type
_entity.pdbx_description
1 polymer ?
#
loop_
_entity_poly.entity_id
_entity_poly.type
_entity_poly.pdbx_seq_one_letter_code
_entity_poly.pdbx_strand_id
1 'polypeptide(L)'
;HHGFQDVTEEELANGYQYSDHKTVIDASQASIAIISNGYMNTGGVPYTKVLRDLSKLDVYETGDRGTIIVTSDGSQLSIQTEKGDNQPSVKGKESDDETSSPVMKSMNITANTTKPLTATSVDAANTYDRYEKKNITVRFSGAAQGFTKLTSIEYKFVPKGVNNKTIAYKTGSSYTVKNGNCGRFYVRYNTPLGSTEIKLPGFTVDTKAPTSVKIKANKSGIKTLSTSAKNTYSKRIKKSVKFTFSANYGTSGKSMTQYKFCLLYTSDAADD
;
A
#
# COMPACT_ATOMS: atom_id res chain seq x y z
N HIS A 1 36.32 1.45 -13.47
CA HIS A 1 35.42 1.02 -14.55
C HIS A 1 34.25 1.99 -14.62
N HIS A 2 33.92 2.51 -15.81
CA HIS A 2 32.94 3.59 -15.96
C HIS A 2 31.48 3.08 -16.04
N GLY A 3 31.23 1.78 -15.85
CA GLY A 3 29.87 1.22 -15.89
C GLY A 3 29.22 1.23 -17.27
N PHE A 4 30.00 1.46 -18.33
CA PHE A 4 29.53 1.34 -19.71
C PHE A 4 29.56 -0.12 -20.11
N GLN A 5 28.44 -0.78 -20.17
CA GLN A 5 28.16 -1.92 -21.03
C GLN A 5 26.71 -2.38 -20.87
N ASP A 6 25.82 -1.76 -21.62
CA ASP A 6 24.63 -2.41 -22.11
C ASP A 6 24.92 -2.86 -23.54
N VAL A 7 24.89 -4.16 -23.75
CA VAL A 7 24.84 -4.73 -25.10
C VAL A 7 23.37 -4.90 -25.40
N THR A 8 22.92 -4.29 -26.46
CA THR A 8 21.53 -4.41 -26.93
C THR A 8 21.22 -5.84 -27.36
N GLU A 9 19.95 -6.24 -27.40
CA GLU A 9 19.56 -7.55 -27.93
C GLU A 9 20.08 -7.77 -29.38
N GLU A 10 20.18 -6.71 -30.15
CA GLU A 10 20.71 -6.72 -31.52
C GLU A 10 22.22 -6.98 -31.55
N GLU A 11 22.98 -6.40 -30.63
CA GLU A 11 24.42 -6.65 -30.50
C GLU A 11 24.70 -8.08 -30.03
N LEU A 12 23.87 -8.64 -29.13
CA LEU A 12 23.91 -10.03 -28.74
C LEU A 12 23.65 -11.00 -29.90
N ALA A 13 22.65 -10.69 -30.73
CA ALA A 13 22.32 -11.46 -31.92
C ALA A 13 23.45 -11.43 -32.95
N ASN A 14 24.27 -10.38 -32.96
CA ASN A 14 25.43 -10.21 -33.82
C ASN A 14 26.74 -10.80 -33.22
N GLY A 15 26.66 -11.53 -32.11
CA GLY A 15 27.77 -12.24 -31.52
C GLY A 15 28.70 -11.44 -30.62
N TYR A 16 28.25 -10.22 -30.20
CA TYR A 16 28.94 -9.47 -29.14
C TYR A 16 28.82 -10.26 -27.83
N GLN A 17 29.95 -10.66 -27.25
CA GLN A 17 29.97 -11.25 -25.92
C GLN A 17 30.05 -10.15 -24.87
N TYR A 18 29.23 -10.27 -23.82
CA TYR A 18 29.42 -9.50 -22.61
C TYR A 18 30.85 -9.74 -22.08
N SER A 19 31.57 -8.69 -21.74
CA SER A 19 32.64 -8.86 -20.78
C SER A 19 31.96 -9.32 -19.48
N ASP A 20 32.31 -10.52 -19.05
CA ASP A 20 31.69 -11.17 -17.89
C ASP A 20 32.15 -10.48 -16.61
N HIS A 21 31.54 -9.32 -16.32
CA HIS A 21 31.80 -8.55 -15.11
C HIS A 21 31.57 -9.38 -13.87
N LYS A 22 30.56 -10.26 -13.90
CA LYS A 22 30.23 -11.13 -12.79
C LYS A 22 31.38 -12.06 -12.45
N THR A 23 31.99 -12.72 -13.46
CA THR A 23 33.16 -13.58 -13.24
C THR A 23 34.32 -12.82 -12.63
N VAL A 24 34.59 -11.59 -13.07
CA VAL A 24 35.67 -10.76 -12.51
C VAL A 24 35.34 -10.33 -11.07
N ILE A 25 34.11 -9.94 -10.80
CA ILE A 25 33.65 -9.56 -9.46
C ILE A 25 33.75 -10.76 -8.51
N ASP A 26 33.22 -11.92 -8.90
CA ASP A 26 33.25 -13.14 -8.10
C ASP A 26 34.69 -13.59 -7.84
N ALA A 27 35.57 -13.52 -8.84
CA ALA A 27 36.98 -13.86 -8.72
C ALA A 27 37.78 -12.91 -7.82
N SER A 28 37.39 -11.62 -7.77
CA SER A 28 38.04 -10.61 -6.94
C SER A 28 37.76 -10.76 -5.46
N GLN A 29 36.67 -11.45 -5.09
CA GLN A 29 36.15 -11.53 -3.71
C GLN A 29 35.96 -10.15 -3.07
N ALA A 30 35.67 -9.13 -3.86
CA ALA A 30 35.49 -7.78 -3.39
C ALA A 30 34.22 -7.69 -2.53
N SER A 31 34.26 -6.86 -1.49
CA SER A 31 33.09 -6.48 -0.69
C SER A 31 32.58 -5.08 -1.04
N ILE A 32 33.40 -4.30 -1.74
CA ILE A 32 33.15 -2.90 -2.06
C ILE A 32 33.41 -2.66 -3.54
N ALA A 33 32.53 -1.89 -4.17
CA ALA A 33 32.72 -1.39 -5.52
C ALA A 33 32.64 0.14 -5.53
N ILE A 34 33.57 0.78 -6.25
CA ILE A 34 33.55 2.23 -6.45
C ILE A 34 33.34 2.49 -7.94
N ILE A 35 32.30 3.24 -8.26
CA ILE A 35 31.94 3.63 -9.62
C ILE A 35 32.21 5.11 -9.78
N SER A 36 33.13 5.43 -10.69
CA SER A 36 33.38 6.82 -11.09
C SER A 36 32.39 7.23 -12.16
N ASN A 37 31.45 8.05 -11.81
CA ASN A 37 30.42 8.58 -12.72
C ASN A 37 30.08 10.04 -12.36
N GLY A 38 29.50 10.76 -13.31
CA GLY A 38 29.02 12.13 -13.08
C GLY A 38 27.60 12.13 -12.51
N TYR A 39 27.29 13.11 -11.66
CA TYR A 39 25.93 13.38 -11.22
C TYR A 39 25.04 13.72 -12.44
N MET A 40 23.89 13.08 -12.55
CA MET A 40 22.95 13.25 -13.69
C MET A 40 23.62 13.13 -15.07
N ASN A 41 24.56 12.18 -15.22
CA ASN A 41 25.22 11.97 -16.50
C ASN A 41 24.23 11.57 -17.61
N THR A 42 24.43 12.12 -18.81
CA THR A 42 23.56 11.88 -19.97
C THR A 42 23.67 10.47 -20.52
N GLY A 43 24.71 9.73 -20.18
CA GLY A 43 24.93 8.34 -20.61
C GLY A 43 24.15 7.32 -19.78
N GLY A 44 23.48 7.75 -18.70
CA GLY A 44 22.67 6.85 -17.86
C GLY A 44 23.47 5.76 -17.12
N VAL A 45 24.76 5.96 -16.92
CA VAL A 45 25.64 5.01 -16.21
C VAL A 45 25.63 5.24 -14.70
N PRO A 46 25.80 4.20 -13.85
CA PRO A 46 25.99 2.79 -14.27
C PRO A 46 24.68 2.16 -14.78
N TYR A 47 24.82 1.31 -15.76
CA TYR A 47 23.66 0.57 -16.27
C TYR A 47 23.14 -0.43 -15.24
N THR A 48 21.84 -0.70 -15.31
CA THR A 48 21.12 -1.62 -14.43
C THR A 48 21.79 -3.01 -14.30
N LYS A 49 22.31 -3.54 -15.41
CA LYS A 49 23.00 -4.83 -15.39
C LYS A 49 24.26 -4.78 -14.51
N VAL A 50 25.04 -3.70 -14.59
CA VAL A 50 26.25 -3.53 -13.76
C VAL A 50 25.87 -3.48 -12.28
N LEU A 51 24.83 -2.75 -11.90
CA LEU A 51 24.34 -2.70 -10.52
C LEU A 51 23.85 -4.07 -10.03
N ARG A 52 23.24 -4.84 -10.91
CA ARG A 52 22.83 -6.22 -10.60
C ARG A 52 24.00 -7.13 -10.32
N ASP A 53 25.04 -7.06 -11.16
CA ASP A 53 26.27 -7.86 -11.00
C ASP A 53 27.02 -7.45 -9.71
N LEU A 54 26.85 -6.21 -9.24
CA LEU A 54 27.40 -5.67 -8.00
C LEU A 54 26.50 -5.84 -6.78
N SER A 55 25.37 -6.51 -6.89
CA SER A 55 24.33 -6.54 -5.85
C SER A 55 24.77 -7.09 -4.49
N LYS A 56 25.87 -7.85 -4.44
CA LYS A 56 26.47 -8.37 -3.21
C LYS A 56 27.48 -7.41 -2.58
N LEU A 57 27.88 -6.35 -3.26
CA LEU A 57 28.90 -5.40 -2.83
C LEU A 57 28.28 -4.10 -2.33
N ASP A 58 28.94 -3.47 -1.36
CA ASP A 58 28.66 -2.08 -1.04
C ASP A 58 29.16 -1.18 -2.17
N VAL A 59 28.24 -0.53 -2.88
CA VAL A 59 28.56 0.29 -4.05
C VAL A 59 28.60 1.77 -3.68
N TYR A 60 29.71 2.40 -3.97
CA TYR A 60 29.91 3.85 -3.82
C TYR A 60 30.03 4.50 -5.20
N GLU A 61 29.20 5.51 -5.45
CA GLU A 61 29.17 6.20 -6.73
C GLU A 61 29.58 7.66 -6.57
N THR A 62 30.57 8.12 -7.34
CA THR A 62 31.05 9.50 -7.23
C THR A 62 29.98 10.52 -7.61
N GLY A 63 29.04 10.18 -8.49
CA GLY A 63 27.90 11.02 -8.84
C GLY A 63 26.95 11.29 -7.66
N ASP A 64 26.84 10.36 -6.74
CA ASP A 64 25.96 10.44 -5.56
C ASP A 64 26.74 10.90 -4.30
N ARG A 65 27.95 10.39 -4.11
CA ARG A 65 28.76 10.58 -2.91
C ARG A 65 29.80 11.69 -3.03
N GLY A 66 29.97 12.25 -4.22
CA GLY A 66 31.05 13.21 -4.47
C GLY A 66 32.42 12.54 -4.43
N THR A 67 33.40 13.18 -3.83
CA THR A 67 34.74 12.61 -3.62
C THR A 67 34.67 11.43 -2.66
N ILE A 68 35.28 10.31 -3.04
CA ILE A 68 35.38 9.08 -2.23
C ILE A 68 36.84 8.84 -1.92
N ILE A 69 37.18 8.82 -0.64
CA ILE A 69 38.55 8.55 -0.16
C ILE A 69 38.54 7.17 0.49
N VAL A 70 39.41 6.30 0.01
CA VAL A 70 39.62 4.96 0.58
C VAL A 70 40.98 4.92 1.23
N THR A 71 41.02 4.57 2.51
CA THR A 71 42.24 4.43 3.28
C THR A 71 42.35 2.99 3.76
N SER A 72 43.54 2.39 3.64
CA SER A 72 43.83 1.06 4.16
C SER A 72 44.99 1.13 5.15
N ASP A 73 44.85 0.44 6.28
CA ASP A 73 45.94 0.21 7.24
C ASP A 73 46.63 -1.15 7.04
N GLY A 74 46.29 -1.86 5.94
CA GLY A 74 46.76 -3.19 5.61
C GLY A 74 45.91 -4.33 6.15
N SER A 75 44.97 -4.05 7.07
CA SER A 75 44.01 -5.02 7.64
C SER A 75 42.57 -4.62 7.45
N GLN A 76 42.30 -3.32 7.44
CA GLN A 76 40.96 -2.77 7.30
C GLN A 76 40.93 -1.66 6.22
N LEU A 77 39.75 -1.48 5.62
CA LEU A 77 39.45 -0.38 4.73
C LEU A 77 38.53 0.61 5.44
N SER A 78 38.85 1.89 5.34
CA SER A 78 38.02 3.01 5.78
C SER A 78 37.60 3.82 4.55
N ILE A 79 36.30 4.14 4.46
CA ILE A 79 35.77 4.93 3.37
C ILE A 79 35.20 6.22 3.92
N GLN A 80 35.63 7.33 3.32
CA GLN A 80 35.09 8.67 3.57
C GLN A 80 34.47 9.19 2.28
N THR A 81 33.30 9.79 2.39
CA THR A 81 32.59 10.39 1.27
C THR A 81 32.32 11.86 1.54
N GLU A 82 32.34 12.67 0.48
CA GLU A 82 32.02 14.09 0.58
C GLU A 82 30.55 14.32 0.96
N LYS A 83 29.66 13.39 0.57
CA LYS A 83 28.23 13.45 0.81
C LYS A 83 27.72 12.11 1.35
N GLY A 84 26.67 12.13 2.18
CA GLY A 84 25.94 10.92 2.55
C GLY A 84 26.55 10.10 3.70
N ASP A 85 27.18 10.74 4.66
CA ASP A 85 27.61 10.17 5.95
C ASP A 85 28.46 8.88 5.83
N ASN A 86 29.32 8.81 4.83
CA ASN A 86 30.19 7.67 4.53
C ASN A 86 29.45 6.35 4.23
N GLN A 87 28.15 6.41 3.96
CA GLN A 87 27.37 5.23 3.60
C GLN A 87 27.47 4.93 2.10
N PRO A 88 27.38 3.67 1.67
CA PRO A 88 27.34 3.32 0.26
C PRO A 88 26.12 3.93 -0.43
N SER A 89 26.23 4.19 -1.73
CA SER A 89 25.08 4.57 -2.58
C SER A 89 24.06 3.44 -2.68
N VAL A 90 24.56 2.20 -2.76
CA VAL A 90 23.79 0.99 -2.69
C VAL A 90 24.49 0.01 -1.74
N LYS A 91 23.79 -0.45 -0.72
CA LYS A 91 24.35 -1.43 0.22
C LYS A 91 24.26 -2.85 -0.35
N GLY A 92 25.37 -3.58 -0.29
CA GLY A 92 25.43 -4.97 -0.68
C GLY A 92 24.60 -5.89 0.21
N LYS A 93 24.19 -7.03 -0.32
CA LYS A 93 23.41 -8.03 0.38
C LYS A 93 24.19 -9.33 0.50
N GLU A 94 24.24 -9.88 1.69
CA GLU A 94 24.94 -11.14 1.98
C GLU A 94 24.24 -12.42 1.48
N SER A 95 23.01 -12.35 0.97
CA SER A 95 22.23 -13.52 0.59
C SER A 95 22.19 -13.75 -0.93
N ASP A 96 22.33 -14.99 -1.34
CA ASP A 96 22.16 -15.47 -2.73
C ASP A 96 20.70 -15.44 -3.22
N ASP A 97 19.81 -14.77 -2.51
CA ASP A 97 18.41 -14.66 -2.88
C ASP A 97 18.26 -13.68 -4.05
N GLU A 98 18.24 -14.22 -5.26
CA GLU A 98 17.95 -13.48 -6.50
C GLU A 98 16.57 -12.80 -6.49
N THR A 99 15.77 -13.07 -5.46
CA THR A 99 14.44 -12.47 -5.26
C THR A 99 14.46 -11.19 -4.44
N SER A 100 15.64 -10.65 -4.11
CA SER A 100 15.73 -9.46 -3.30
C SER A 100 15.01 -8.28 -3.98
N SER A 101 13.94 -7.85 -3.35
CA SER A 101 13.17 -6.68 -3.80
C SER A 101 14.08 -5.44 -3.89
N PRO A 102 13.96 -4.65 -4.95
CA PRO A 102 14.76 -3.43 -5.09
C PRO A 102 14.53 -2.51 -3.89
N VAL A 103 15.61 -1.88 -3.44
CA VAL A 103 15.49 -0.95 -2.34
C VAL A 103 14.79 0.32 -2.85
N MET A 104 13.64 0.62 -2.27
CA MET A 104 12.87 1.81 -2.57
C MET A 104 13.23 2.92 -1.57
N LYS A 105 13.59 4.10 -2.06
CA LYS A 105 13.77 5.31 -1.24
C LYS A 105 12.47 5.74 -0.59
N SER A 106 11.37 5.66 -1.33
CA SER A 106 10.05 5.97 -0.82
C SER A 106 8.97 5.19 -1.55
N MET A 107 7.94 4.79 -0.82
CA MET A 107 6.70 4.20 -1.32
C MET A 107 5.56 4.92 -0.64
N ASN A 108 4.98 5.90 -1.32
CA ASN A 108 3.97 6.77 -0.74
C ASN A 108 2.58 6.38 -1.21
N ILE A 109 1.68 6.23 -0.25
CA ILE A 109 0.28 5.96 -0.50
C ILE A 109 -0.54 7.02 0.22
N THR A 110 -1.35 7.73 -0.55
CA THR A 110 -2.28 8.71 -0.01
C THR A 110 -3.70 8.34 -0.41
N ALA A 111 -4.63 8.61 0.47
CA ALA A 111 -6.04 8.38 0.21
C ALA A 111 -6.90 9.44 0.90
N ASN A 112 -8.05 9.75 0.33
CA ASN A 112 -9.01 10.67 0.93
C ASN A 112 -9.85 9.98 2.04
N THR A 113 -9.26 9.07 2.79
CA THR A 113 -9.86 8.35 3.92
C THR A 113 -9.83 9.17 5.20
N THR A 114 -10.66 8.80 6.18
CA THR A 114 -10.68 9.42 7.51
C THR A 114 -9.41 9.14 8.32
N LYS A 115 -8.79 7.99 8.08
CA LYS A 115 -7.49 7.61 8.67
C LYS A 115 -6.55 7.21 7.54
N PRO A 116 -5.25 7.46 7.63
CA PRO A 116 -4.28 7.06 6.60
C PRO A 116 -4.39 5.56 6.27
N LEU A 117 -4.17 5.23 5.00
CA LEU A 117 -3.94 3.86 4.57
C LEU A 117 -2.42 3.63 4.66
N THR A 118 -1.99 2.93 5.67
CA THR A 118 -0.59 2.54 5.84
C THR A 118 -0.39 1.13 5.30
N ALA A 119 0.77 0.88 4.70
CA ALA A 119 1.14 -0.47 4.30
C ALA A 119 1.18 -1.38 5.53
N THR A 120 0.61 -2.57 5.41
CA THR A 120 0.69 -3.59 6.45
C THR A 120 1.80 -4.57 6.10
N SER A 121 2.38 -5.23 7.12
CA SER A 121 3.20 -6.41 6.90
C SER A 121 2.38 -7.47 6.14
N VAL A 122 3.08 -8.36 5.44
CA VAL A 122 2.49 -9.41 4.61
C VAL A 122 1.44 -10.24 5.37
N ASP A 123 1.61 -10.36 6.68
CA ASP A 123 0.85 -11.24 7.58
C ASP A 123 -0.23 -10.53 8.41
N ALA A 124 -0.43 -9.23 8.22
CA ALA A 124 -1.47 -8.52 8.97
C ALA A 124 -2.86 -9.07 8.60
N ALA A 125 -3.60 -9.50 9.62
CA ALA A 125 -4.97 -9.96 9.46
C ALA A 125 -5.81 -8.89 8.76
N ASN A 126 -6.46 -9.30 7.68
CA ASN A 126 -7.28 -8.41 6.87
C ASN A 126 -8.73 -8.48 7.33
N THR A 127 -9.10 -7.62 8.27
CA THR A 127 -10.40 -7.65 8.94
C THR A 127 -11.54 -7.06 8.12
N TYR A 128 -11.24 -6.15 7.20
CA TYR A 128 -12.23 -5.35 6.45
C TYR A 128 -13.21 -4.55 7.33
N ASP A 129 -12.86 -4.31 8.60
CA ASP A 129 -13.73 -3.65 9.57
C ASP A 129 -13.75 -2.12 9.41
N ARG A 130 -12.95 -1.62 8.50
CA ARG A 130 -12.90 -0.21 8.18
C ARG A 130 -13.97 0.16 7.15
N TYR A 131 -14.83 1.09 7.52
CA TYR A 131 -15.92 1.60 6.67
C TYR A 131 -15.67 3.05 6.28
N GLU A 132 -15.82 3.33 4.98
CA GLU A 132 -15.67 4.67 4.42
C GLU A 132 -16.99 5.13 3.81
N LYS A 133 -17.44 6.33 4.22
CA LYS A 133 -18.75 6.89 3.85
C LYS A 133 -18.77 7.64 2.52
N LYS A 134 -17.67 7.64 1.79
CA LYS A 134 -17.51 8.27 0.48
C LYS A 134 -16.65 7.41 -0.43
N ASN A 135 -16.71 7.65 -1.74
CA ASN A 135 -15.78 7.00 -2.67
C ASN A 135 -14.34 7.35 -2.30
N ILE A 136 -13.47 6.35 -2.32
CA ILE A 136 -12.09 6.50 -1.90
C ILE A 136 -11.18 6.49 -3.11
N THR A 137 -10.47 7.60 -3.32
CA THR A 137 -9.40 7.69 -4.30
C THR A 137 -8.07 7.46 -3.60
N VAL A 138 -7.38 6.41 -4.01
CA VAL A 138 -6.03 6.07 -3.55
C VAL A 138 -5.04 6.51 -4.63
N ARG A 139 -3.95 7.14 -4.21
CA ARG A 139 -2.85 7.58 -5.08
C ARG A 139 -1.57 6.91 -4.64
N PHE A 140 -0.77 6.51 -5.61
CA PHE A 140 0.48 5.80 -5.44
C PHE A 140 1.61 6.65 -6.02
N SER A 141 2.68 6.85 -5.27
CA SER A 141 3.91 7.47 -5.75
C SER A 141 5.10 6.85 -5.02
N GLY A 142 6.28 7.00 -5.58
CA GLY A 142 7.48 6.47 -4.98
C GLY A 142 8.72 6.89 -5.74
N ALA A 143 9.85 6.62 -5.12
CA ALA A 143 11.16 6.79 -5.73
C ALA A 143 12.02 5.57 -5.41
N ALA A 144 12.78 5.09 -6.38
CA ALA A 144 13.78 4.08 -6.16
C ALA A 144 15.00 4.68 -5.47
N GLN A 145 15.78 3.86 -4.77
CA GLN A 145 17.02 4.26 -4.14
C GLN A 145 18.17 4.22 -5.15
N GLY A 146 19.16 5.10 -4.97
CA GLY A 146 20.33 5.17 -5.82
C GLY A 146 20.00 5.64 -7.24
N PHE A 147 20.72 5.12 -8.21
CA PHE A 147 20.52 5.43 -9.64
C PHE A 147 19.44 4.59 -10.32
N THR A 148 18.85 3.65 -9.61
CA THR A 148 17.74 2.86 -10.12
C THR A 148 16.52 3.76 -10.31
N LYS A 149 15.92 3.72 -11.48
CA LYS A 149 14.69 4.47 -11.76
C LYS A 149 13.46 3.62 -11.49
N LEU A 150 12.44 4.23 -10.92
CA LEU A 150 11.12 3.64 -10.88
C LEU A 150 10.58 3.57 -12.31
N THR A 151 10.36 2.36 -12.86
CA THR A 151 9.87 2.17 -14.22
C THR A 151 8.37 2.23 -14.32
N SER A 152 7.68 1.64 -13.34
CA SER A 152 6.22 1.70 -13.27
C SER A 152 5.72 1.47 -11.85
N ILE A 153 4.51 1.96 -11.59
CA ILE A 153 3.72 1.57 -10.43
C ILE A 153 2.52 0.79 -10.97
N GLU A 154 2.32 -0.40 -10.44
CA GLU A 154 1.19 -1.26 -10.75
C GLU A 154 0.36 -1.49 -9.50
N TYR A 155 -0.93 -1.61 -9.68
CA TYR A 155 -1.84 -1.89 -8.58
C TYR A 155 -2.93 -2.86 -9.00
N LYS A 156 -3.51 -3.53 -8.03
CA LYS A 156 -4.78 -4.25 -8.17
C LYS A 156 -5.62 -4.07 -6.91
N PHE A 157 -6.91 -3.89 -7.10
CA PHE A 157 -7.89 -3.95 -6.03
C PHE A 157 -8.50 -5.34 -6.01
N VAL A 158 -8.30 -6.06 -4.91
CA VAL A 158 -8.79 -7.42 -4.74
C VAL A 158 -10.02 -7.40 -3.85
N PRO A 159 -11.22 -7.74 -4.37
CA PRO A 159 -12.43 -7.82 -3.57
C PRO A 159 -12.31 -8.86 -2.46
N LYS A 160 -13.01 -8.63 -1.35
CA LYS A 160 -13.08 -9.59 -0.23
C LYS A 160 -13.56 -10.95 -0.74
N GLY A 161 -12.84 -12.00 -0.35
CA GLY A 161 -13.17 -13.38 -0.74
C GLY A 161 -12.70 -13.80 -2.14
N VAL A 162 -12.10 -12.89 -2.91
CA VAL A 162 -11.55 -13.23 -4.24
C VAL A 162 -10.07 -13.60 -4.10
N ASN A 163 -9.64 -14.63 -4.84
CA ASN A 163 -8.24 -15.01 -4.89
C ASN A 163 -7.42 -13.90 -5.59
N ASN A 164 -6.38 -13.41 -4.92
CA ASN A 164 -5.55 -12.33 -5.46
C ASN A 164 -4.82 -12.69 -6.76
N LYS A 165 -4.56 -13.98 -6.99
CA LYS A 165 -3.90 -14.48 -8.21
C LYS A 165 -4.76 -14.35 -9.47
N THR A 166 -6.10 -14.27 -9.31
CA THR A 166 -7.02 -14.11 -10.43
C THR A 166 -7.21 -12.67 -10.90
N ILE A 167 -6.70 -11.70 -10.14
CA ILE A 167 -6.81 -10.29 -10.48
C ILE A 167 -5.48 -9.80 -11.04
N ALA A 168 -5.52 -9.34 -12.29
CA ALA A 168 -4.35 -8.78 -12.96
C ALA A 168 -3.98 -7.40 -12.40
N TYR A 169 -2.68 -7.08 -12.42
CA TYR A 169 -2.18 -5.75 -12.13
C TYR A 169 -2.52 -4.78 -13.27
N LYS A 170 -2.69 -3.52 -12.92
CA LYS A 170 -2.89 -2.40 -13.84
C LYS A 170 -1.83 -1.35 -13.56
N THR A 171 -1.20 -0.82 -14.60
CA THR A 171 -0.28 0.31 -14.47
C THR A 171 -1.04 1.60 -14.20
N GLY A 172 -0.57 2.38 -13.26
CA GLY A 172 -1.13 3.69 -12.93
C GLY A 172 -0.78 4.19 -11.56
N SER A 173 -1.07 5.47 -11.33
CA SER A 173 -0.75 6.18 -10.07
C SER A 173 -1.98 6.43 -9.20
N SER A 174 -3.18 6.01 -9.60
CA SER A 174 -4.37 6.19 -8.78
C SER A 174 -5.51 5.26 -9.17
N TYR A 175 -6.40 5.02 -8.20
CA TYR A 175 -7.65 4.28 -8.40
C TYR A 175 -8.74 4.75 -7.44
N THR A 176 -9.98 4.81 -7.94
CA THR A 176 -11.14 5.18 -7.13
C THR A 176 -12.00 3.95 -6.85
N VAL A 177 -12.10 3.61 -5.57
CA VAL A 177 -13.02 2.58 -5.06
C VAL A 177 -14.39 3.20 -4.84
N LYS A 178 -15.38 2.68 -5.55
CA LYS A 178 -16.75 3.20 -5.50
C LYS A 178 -17.59 2.49 -4.43
N ASN A 179 -18.74 3.10 -4.13
CA ASN A 179 -19.76 2.52 -3.25
C ASN A 179 -20.07 1.05 -3.59
N GLY A 180 -20.25 0.23 -2.57
CA GLY A 180 -20.56 -1.19 -2.70
C GLY A 180 -19.33 -2.10 -2.80
N ASN A 181 -18.13 -1.54 -2.87
CA ASN A 181 -16.91 -2.33 -2.94
C ASN A 181 -16.29 -2.56 -1.56
N CYS A 182 -15.91 -3.80 -1.30
CA CYS A 182 -15.16 -4.24 -0.14
C CYS A 182 -13.93 -5.01 -0.62
N GLY A 183 -12.73 -4.60 -0.21
CA GLY A 183 -11.50 -5.22 -0.70
C GLY A 183 -10.25 -4.53 -0.18
N ARG A 184 -9.11 -4.89 -0.76
CA ARG A 184 -7.80 -4.33 -0.43
C ARG A 184 -6.96 -4.10 -1.68
N PHE A 185 -5.96 -3.22 -1.58
CA PHE A 185 -4.96 -3.02 -2.62
C PHE A 185 -3.72 -3.88 -2.41
N TYR A 186 -3.16 -4.29 -3.52
CA TYR A 186 -1.79 -4.72 -3.71
C TYR A 186 -1.15 -3.72 -4.64
N VAL A 187 0.00 -3.18 -4.27
CA VAL A 187 0.71 -2.16 -5.05
C VAL A 187 2.13 -2.65 -5.27
N ARG A 188 2.56 -2.65 -6.52
CA ARG A 188 3.88 -3.09 -6.94
C ARG A 188 4.64 -1.91 -7.52
N TYR A 189 5.83 -1.70 -7.02
CA TYR A 189 6.77 -0.71 -7.51
C TYR A 189 7.84 -1.44 -8.30
N ASN A 190 7.90 -1.18 -9.59
CA ASN A 190 8.80 -1.86 -10.52
C ASN A 190 10.03 -1.00 -10.81
N THR A 191 11.18 -1.64 -10.79
CA THR A 191 12.46 -1.09 -11.23
C THR A 191 13.12 -2.09 -12.16
N PRO A 192 14.16 -1.71 -12.91
CA PRO A 192 14.91 -2.65 -13.72
C PRO A 192 15.57 -3.78 -12.90
N LEU A 193 15.78 -3.57 -11.59
CA LEU A 193 16.37 -4.57 -10.69
C LEU A 193 15.33 -5.54 -10.09
N GLY A 194 14.04 -5.34 -10.37
CA GLY A 194 12.97 -6.15 -9.83
C GLY A 194 11.79 -5.33 -9.31
N SER A 195 10.94 -5.93 -8.52
CA SER A 195 9.74 -5.29 -8.00
C SER A 195 9.57 -5.46 -6.49
N THR A 196 9.06 -4.42 -5.83
CA THR A 196 8.62 -4.47 -4.43
C THR A 196 7.11 -4.40 -4.37
N GLU A 197 6.47 -5.37 -3.73
CA GLU A 197 5.02 -5.38 -3.53
C GLU A 197 4.68 -5.04 -2.08
N ILE A 198 3.71 -4.14 -1.92
CA ILE A 198 3.11 -3.82 -0.62
C ILE A 198 1.62 -4.10 -0.64
N LYS A 199 1.08 -4.41 0.52
CA LYS A 199 -0.34 -4.68 0.72
C LYS A 199 -0.94 -3.64 1.64
N LEU A 200 -2.15 -3.18 1.33
CA LEU A 200 -2.88 -2.26 2.19
C LEU A 200 -3.92 -3.00 3.02
N PRO A 201 -4.32 -2.46 4.18
CA PRO A 201 -5.44 -3.00 4.94
C PRO A 201 -6.72 -2.94 4.11
N GLY A 202 -7.60 -3.91 4.32
CA GLY A 202 -8.90 -3.96 3.68
C GLY A 202 -9.86 -2.90 4.22
N PHE A 203 -10.78 -2.47 3.37
CA PHE A 203 -11.85 -1.54 3.74
C PHE A 203 -13.09 -1.75 2.90
N THR A 204 -14.20 -1.21 3.38
CA THR A 204 -15.50 -1.23 2.71
C THR A 204 -15.96 0.19 2.43
N VAL A 205 -16.39 0.46 1.21
CA VAL A 205 -17.01 1.75 0.84
C VAL A 205 -18.52 1.59 0.83
N ASP A 206 -19.18 2.25 1.77
CA ASP A 206 -20.63 2.30 1.85
C ASP A 206 -21.09 3.74 2.05
N THR A 207 -21.55 4.35 0.97
CA THR A 207 -22.00 5.76 0.95
C THR A 207 -23.48 5.92 1.27
N LYS A 208 -24.19 4.83 1.52
CA LYS A 208 -25.65 4.84 1.69
C LYS A 208 -26.02 4.65 3.15
N ALA A 209 -26.91 5.51 3.64
CA ALA A 209 -27.54 5.28 4.92
C ALA A 209 -28.50 4.07 4.84
N PRO A 210 -28.79 3.43 5.98
CA PRO A 210 -29.80 2.39 6.03
C PRO A 210 -31.15 2.88 5.47
N THR A 211 -31.78 2.04 4.66
CA THR A 211 -33.07 2.34 4.04
C THR A 211 -34.14 1.33 4.49
N SER A 212 -35.38 1.60 4.15
CA SER A 212 -36.50 0.69 4.47
C SER A 212 -36.58 0.33 5.94
N VAL A 213 -36.35 1.31 6.82
CA VAL A 213 -36.48 1.11 8.26
C VAL A 213 -37.92 0.75 8.60
N LYS A 214 -38.11 -0.37 9.27
CA LYS A 214 -39.44 -0.88 9.68
C LYS A 214 -39.43 -1.25 11.15
N ILE A 215 -40.55 -0.92 11.80
CA ILE A 215 -40.82 -1.33 13.16
C ILE A 215 -42.11 -2.16 13.10
N LYS A 216 -42.06 -3.41 13.55
CA LYS A 216 -43.22 -4.30 13.64
C LYS A 216 -43.51 -4.59 15.08
N ALA A 217 -44.79 -4.57 15.47
CA ALA A 217 -45.26 -5.05 16.75
C ALA A 217 -45.95 -6.42 16.58
N ASN A 218 -45.84 -7.28 17.58
CA ASN A 218 -46.49 -8.59 17.59
C ASN A 218 -47.98 -8.56 17.92
N LYS A 219 -48.57 -7.36 18.03
CA LYS A 219 -49.98 -7.13 18.33
C LYS A 219 -50.66 -6.40 17.21
N SER A 220 -51.91 -6.81 16.89
CA SER A 220 -52.77 -6.14 15.91
C SER A 220 -53.10 -4.71 16.36
N GLY A 221 -53.26 -3.85 15.37
CA GLY A 221 -53.66 -2.46 15.63
C GLY A 221 -52.53 -1.50 16.09
N ILE A 222 -51.28 -1.98 16.28
CA ILE A 222 -50.11 -1.13 16.37
C ILE A 222 -49.55 -1.02 14.96
N LYS A 223 -49.77 0.12 14.33
CA LYS A 223 -49.23 0.38 12.98
C LYS A 223 -47.80 0.84 13.07
N THR A 224 -47.00 0.49 12.08
CA THR A 224 -45.67 1.09 11.87
C THR A 224 -45.88 2.57 11.56
N LEU A 225 -45.28 3.41 12.36
CA LEU A 225 -45.42 4.87 12.20
C LEU A 225 -44.25 5.38 11.32
N SER A 226 -44.56 6.36 10.48
CA SER A 226 -43.56 7.15 9.79
C SER A 226 -42.86 8.12 10.75
N THR A 227 -41.74 8.68 10.32
CA THR A 227 -40.98 9.68 11.11
C THR A 227 -41.78 10.96 11.47
N SER A 228 -42.94 11.17 10.85
CA SER A 228 -43.83 12.34 11.05
C SER A 228 -45.09 12.02 11.82
N ALA A 229 -45.24 10.84 12.36
CA ALA A 229 -46.46 10.48 13.07
C ALA A 229 -46.61 11.26 14.39
N LYS A 230 -47.79 11.81 14.61
CA LYS A 230 -48.15 12.43 15.89
C LYS A 230 -48.16 11.39 17.00
N ASN A 231 -47.63 11.73 18.15
CA ASN A 231 -47.67 10.90 19.34
C ASN A 231 -49.11 10.87 19.89
N THR A 232 -49.75 9.73 19.85
CA THR A 232 -51.03 9.51 20.50
C THR A 232 -50.91 8.32 21.47
N TYR A 233 -51.27 8.53 22.71
CA TYR A 233 -51.19 7.54 23.77
C TYR A 233 -52.58 6.93 24.09
N SER A 234 -53.50 7.05 23.17
CA SER A 234 -54.90 6.66 23.36
C SER A 234 -55.08 5.14 23.36
N LYS A 235 -54.14 4.38 22.83
CA LYS A 235 -54.25 2.95 22.73
C LYS A 235 -53.67 2.23 23.96
N ARG A 236 -54.52 1.53 24.67
CA ARG A 236 -54.16 0.69 25.83
C ARG A 236 -54.06 -0.76 25.41
N ILE A 237 -52.97 -1.44 25.81
CA ILE A 237 -52.71 -2.85 25.50
C ILE A 237 -52.50 -3.59 26.83
N LYS A 238 -53.37 -4.60 27.07
CA LYS A 238 -53.34 -5.39 28.32
C LYS A 238 -52.25 -6.46 28.40
N LYS A 239 -51.44 -6.66 27.36
CA LYS A 239 -50.39 -7.68 27.29
C LYS A 239 -49.07 -7.09 26.82
N SER A 240 -47.95 -7.74 27.13
CA SER A 240 -46.65 -7.35 26.65
C SER A 240 -46.60 -7.23 25.13
N VAL A 241 -45.92 -6.20 24.64
CA VAL A 241 -45.71 -5.92 23.21
C VAL A 241 -44.25 -6.13 22.87
N LYS A 242 -43.96 -6.95 21.88
CA LYS A 242 -42.62 -7.13 21.33
C LYS A 242 -42.52 -6.34 20.03
N PHE A 243 -41.52 -5.46 19.97
CA PHE A 243 -41.15 -4.73 18.76
C PHE A 243 -39.98 -5.39 18.06
N THR A 244 -40.06 -5.49 16.74
CA THR A 244 -38.98 -5.97 15.90
C THR A 244 -38.58 -4.85 14.96
N PHE A 245 -37.29 -4.58 14.94
CA PHE A 245 -36.67 -3.53 14.11
C PHE A 245 -35.96 -4.17 12.92
N SER A 246 -36.18 -3.66 11.74
CA SER A 246 -35.49 -4.09 10.52
C SER A 246 -35.19 -2.92 9.61
N ALA A 247 -34.10 -3.02 8.85
CA ALA A 247 -33.71 -2.05 7.82
C ALA A 247 -32.88 -2.76 6.76
N ASN A 248 -32.72 -2.13 5.61
CA ASN A 248 -31.73 -2.51 4.63
C ASN A 248 -30.45 -1.72 4.94
N TYR A 249 -29.38 -2.43 5.31
CA TYR A 249 -28.12 -1.85 5.80
C TYR A 249 -27.08 -1.67 4.71
N GLY A 250 -27.36 -2.02 3.46
CA GLY A 250 -26.40 -1.89 2.37
C GLY A 250 -25.20 -2.85 2.50
N THR A 251 -24.07 -2.43 1.96
CA THR A 251 -22.84 -3.23 1.88
C THR A 251 -22.12 -3.36 3.22
N SER A 252 -22.23 -2.37 4.10
CA SER A 252 -21.61 -2.41 5.43
C SER A 252 -22.29 -3.37 6.41
N GLY A 253 -23.50 -3.81 6.07
CA GLY A 253 -24.29 -4.68 6.94
C GLY A 253 -24.81 -3.98 8.20
N LYS A 254 -25.41 -4.73 9.10
CA LYS A 254 -25.93 -4.22 10.36
C LYS A 254 -24.81 -4.07 11.38
N SER A 255 -24.55 -2.84 11.81
CA SER A 255 -23.66 -2.57 12.93
C SER A 255 -24.43 -2.58 14.26
N MET A 256 -25.41 -1.68 14.37
CA MET A 256 -26.19 -1.49 15.60
C MET A 256 -27.59 -0.98 15.28
N THR A 257 -28.57 -1.39 16.08
CA THR A 257 -29.91 -0.76 16.11
C THR A 257 -30.10 -0.14 17.47
N GLN A 258 -30.31 1.16 17.50
CA GLN A 258 -30.64 1.89 18.71
C GLN A 258 -32.12 2.22 18.73
N TYR A 259 -32.73 2.15 19.88
CA TYR A 259 -34.09 2.58 20.11
C TYR A 259 -34.20 3.30 21.45
N LYS A 260 -35.19 4.16 21.57
CA LYS A 260 -35.54 4.86 22.80
C LYS A 260 -37.01 4.68 23.03
N PHE A 261 -37.39 4.27 24.22
CA PHE A 261 -38.75 4.26 24.67
C PHE A 261 -38.97 5.50 25.53
N CYS A 262 -39.86 6.38 25.09
CA CYS A 262 -40.24 7.59 25.87
C CYS A 262 -41.47 7.29 26.67
N LEU A 263 -41.40 7.43 27.98
CA LEU A 263 -42.56 7.40 28.86
C LEU A 263 -43.22 8.77 28.84
N LEU A 264 -44.53 8.78 28.80
CA LEU A 264 -45.31 9.99 29.05
C LEU A 264 -45.20 10.29 30.57
N TYR A 265 -44.48 11.32 30.94
CA TYR A 265 -44.60 11.89 32.26
C TYR A 265 -45.93 12.67 32.27
N THR A 266 -46.91 12.08 32.89
CA THR A 266 -47.96 12.91 33.45
C THR A 266 -47.33 13.60 34.66
N SER A 267 -47.17 14.90 34.65
CA SER A 267 -46.95 15.60 35.89
C SER A 267 -48.10 15.20 36.81
N ASP A 268 -47.79 14.49 37.83
CA ASP A 268 -48.70 14.22 38.89
C ASP A 268 -48.96 15.59 39.54
N ALA A 269 -50.14 16.08 39.33
CA ALA A 269 -50.66 17.17 40.18
C ALA A 269 -51.02 16.47 41.50
N ALA A 270 -50.05 16.26 42.31
CA ALA A 270 -50.21 15.95 43.70
C ALA A 270 -49.71 17.14 44.45
N ASP A 271 -50.57 18.10 44.59
CA ASP A 271 -50.56 19.02 45.72
C ASP A 271 -51.98 19.51 45.92
N ASP A 272 -52.65 18.84 46.80
CA ASP A 272 -53.63 19.40 47.73
C ASP A 272 -53.38 18.86 49.13
#